data_2d485f26e2a517e0c2066878683d4d2e
#
_entry.id   2d485f26e2a517e0c2066878683d4d2e
#
_cell.length_a   1.000
_cell.length_b   1.000
_cell.length_c   1.000
_cell.angle_alpha   90.00
_cell.angle_beta   90.00
_cell.angle_gamma   90.00
#
_symmetry.space_group_name_H-M   'P 1'
#
loop_
_entity.id
_entity.type
_entity.pdbx_description
1 polymer ?
#
loop_
_entity_poly.entity_id
_entity_poly.type
_entity_poly.pdbx_seq_one_letter_code
_entity_poly.pdbx_strand_id
1 'polypeptide(L)'
;LTNRLIKIFLFSSTLLGSSFSVVKSYETLKNRSEPTHATPHINNLIRNGLGQLNKDERDKLDEIGLRIIGNRITTMDPVLDQTYDTEHFRFYYTLQDNDAVENIDYVLTMGAIFEEVWSFYMDSIGFEFPPVNSDGLYEVRIENLPSFYFGYAVALGNGASCNSYIKMRNSYSGSQFSEHSEEENIKVTAVHEFFHAIQFDYNCFALDQSLWFLEATAVWSEDELYNDINDLYRYMPSWFANPSKPIFESSGIHMYGSFILFQYIDEHLGGRETIKNCWEASRELANPTTDVTFDAIDAALEPFGLSFEDAYLRMRI
;
A
#
# COMPACT_ATOMS: atom_id res chain seq x y z
N LEU A 1 26.20 -2.82 42.89
CA LEU A 1 25.64 -4.17 42.96
C LEU A 1 24.17 -4.08 43.37
N THR A 2 23.26 -3.84 42.44
CA THR A 2 21.84 -4.12 42.61
C THR A 2 21.28 -4.50 41.24
N ASN A 3 21.26 -5.82 41.03
CA ASN A 3 20.55 -6.45 39.93
C ASN A 3 19.06 -6.06 39.99
N ARG A 4 18.62 -5.15 39.14
CA ARG A 4 17.21 -5.05 38.78
C ARG A 4 16.96 -6.09 37.69
N LEU A 5 16.46 -7.23 38.10
CA LEU A 5 15.74 -8.16 37.25
C LEU A 5 14.48 -7.45 36.77
N ILE A 6 14.56 -6.82 35.61
CA ILE A 6 13.38 -6.50 34.82
C ILE A 6 12.88 -7.84 34.32
N LYS A 7 11.79 -8.33 34.90
CA LYS A 7 11.01 -9.41 34.32
C LYS A 7 10.51 -8.92 32.98
N ILE A 8 11.24 -9.27 31.93
CA ILE A 8 10.68 -9.32 30.59
C ILE A 8 9.53 -10.31 30.69
N PHE A 9 8.31 -9.80 30.67
CA PHE A 9 7.16 -10.60 30.33
C PHE A 9 7.36 -10.97 28.87
N LEU A 10 8.04 -12.09 28.64
CA LEU A 10 7.84 -12.87 27.45
C LEU A 10 6.36 -13.26 27.45
N PHE A 11 5.53 -12.41 26.90
CA PHE A 11 4.32 -12.86 26.26
C PHE A 11 4.80 -13.77 25.12
N SER A 12 4.93 -15.08 25.39
CA SER A 12 4.66 -16.07 24.38
C SER A 12 3.15 -15.99 24.11
N SER A 13 2.72 -14.87 23.57
CA SER A 13 1.54 -14.86 22.75
C SER A 13 1.93 -15.72 21.55
N THR A 14 1.39 -16.93 21.43
CA THR A 14 0.70 -17.24 20.22
C THR A 14 -0.24 -16.05 19.97
N LEU A 15 0.35 -14.95 19.53
CA LEU A 15 -0.31 -13.93 18.79
C LEU A 15 -0.82 -14.67 17.55
N LEU A 16 -2.05 -15.16 17.66
CA LEU A 16 -3.00 -14.95 16.62
C LEU A 16 -2.87 -13.46 16.32
N GLY A 17 -1.92 -13.11 15.46
CA GLY A 17 -1.85 -11.81 14.84
C GLY A 17 -3.30 -11.56 14.47
N SER A 18 -3.83 -10.40 14.76
CA SER A 18 -5.18 -10.05 14.37
C SER A 18 -5.18 -10.17 12.85
N SER A 19 -5.44 -11.40 12.37
CA SER A 19 -5.51 -11.68 10.96
C SER A 19 -6.51 -10.66 10.45
N PHE A 20 -6.06 -9.77 9.60
CA PHE A 20 -6.88 -8.74 8.98
C PHE A 20 -8.08 -9.47 8.40
N SER A 21 -9.22 -9.42 9.11
CA SER A 21 -10.33 -10.31 8.88
C SER A 21 -10.88 -10.07 7.47
N VAL A 22 -11.00 -11.12 6.69
CA VAL A 22 -11.62 -11.10 5.36
C VAL A 22 -13.00 -10.41 5.42
N VAL A 23 -13.82 -10.75 6.41
CA VAL A 23 -15.13 -10.13 6.61
C VAL A 23 -14.99 -8.63 6.86
N LYS A 24 -14.01 -8.21 7.67
CA LYS A 24 -13.75 -6.80 7.91
C LYS A 24 -13.26 -6.09 6.65
N SER A 25 -12.42 -6.73 5.83
CA SER A 25 -12.03 -6.18 4.52
C SER A 25 -13.22 -5.94 3.63
N TYR A 26 -14.11 -6.94 3.51
CA TYR A 26 -15.34 -6.82 2.74
C TYR A 26 -16.23 -5.69 3.26
N GLU A 27 -16.50 -5.65 4.57
CA GLU A 27 -17.31 -4.59 5.20
C GLU A 27 -16.69 -3.21 5.02
N THR A 28 -15.37 -3.10 5.16
CA THR A 28 -14.66 -1.84 4.96
C THR A 28 -14.82 -1.33 3.54
N LEU A 29 -14.66 -2.16 2.53
CA LEU A 29 -14.83 -1.76 1.14
C LEU A 29 -16.29 -1.44 0.79
N LYS A 30 -17.24 -2.21 1.33
CA LYS A 30 -18.67 -2.04 1.05
C LYS A 30 -19.28 -0.80 1.71
N ASN A 31 -18.90 -0.49 2.95
CA ASN A 31 -19.55 0.53 3.77
C ASN A 31 -18.77 1.86 3.81
N ARG A 32 -17.91 2.12 2.84
CA ARG A 32 -17.11 3.34 2.80
C ARG A 32 -17.93 4.59 2.58
N SER A 33 -17.54 5.62 3.29
CA SER A 33 -18.05 6.98 3.15
C SER A 33 -16.99 7.99 2.71
N GLU A 34 -15.71 7.56 2.69
CA GLU A 34 -14.56 8.41 2.34
C GLU A 34 -13.61 7.68 1.40
N PRO A 35 -12.88 8.41 0.54
CA PRO A 35 -11.88 7.82 -0.37
C PRO A 35 -10.78 7.07 0.37
N THR A 36 -10.26 6.02 -0.27
CA THR A 36 -9.22 5.17 0.29
C THR A 36 -8.38 4.49 -0.77
N HIS A 37 -7.15 4.17 -0.39
CA HIS A 37 -6.36 3.15 -1.05
C HIS A 37 -6.93 1.77 -0.71
N ALA A 38 -7.26 0.98 -1.74
CA ALA A 38 -7.98 -0.27 -1.54
C ALA A 38 -7.06 -1.51 -1.49
N THR A 39 -5.76 -1.33 -1.72
CA THR A 39 -4.75 -2.38 -1.84
C THR A 39 -4.80 -3.45 -0.75
N PRO A 40 -4.78 -3.12 0.57
CA PRO A 40 -4.75 -4.16 1.60
C PRO A 40 -6.04 -5.00 1.62
N HIS A 41 -7.18 -4.35 1.44
CA HIS A 41 -8.48 -5.01 1.49
C HIS A 41 -8.73 -5.90 0.28
N ILE A 42 -8.42 -5.41 -0.91
CA ILE A 42 -8.56 -6.15 -2.18
C ILE A 42 -7.68 -7.39 -2.16
N ASN A 43 -6.39 -7.25 -1.81
CA ASN A 43 -5.48 -8.40 -1.77
C ASN A 43 -5.88 -9.42 -0.71
N ASN A 44 -6.34 -9.00 0.48
CA ASN A 44 -6.85 -9.92 1.48
C ASN A 44 -8.06 -10.73 0.98
N LEU A 45 -9.00 -10.09 0.27
CA LEU A 45 -10.15 -10.77 -0.30
C LEU A 45 -9.75 -11.75 -1.44
N ILE A 46 -8.84 -11.34 -2.31
CA ILE A 46 -8.33 -12.20 -3.39
C ILE A 46 -7.63 -13.45 -2.82
N ARG A 47 -6.78 -13.26 -1.82
CA ARG A 47 -5.95 -14.34 -1.25
C ARG A 47 -6.73 -15.27 -0.32
N ASN A 48 -7.61 -14.72 0.52
CA ASN A 48 -8.18 -15.40 1.67
C ASN A 48 -9.72 -15.46 1.66
N GLY A 49 -10.39 -14.70 0.77
CA GLY A 49 -11.84 -14.45 0.83
C GLY A 49 -12.72 -15.65 0.56
N LEU A 50 -12.38 -16.48 -0.42
CA LEU A 50 -13.31 -17.49 -0.93
C LEU A 50 -13.80 -18.47 0.15
N GLY A 51 -12.94 -18.87 1.07
CA GLY A 51 -13.26 -19.80 2.17
C GLY A 51 -13.90 -19.16 3.39
N GLN A 52 -13.89 -17.83 3.50
CA GLN A 52 -14.31 -17.11 4.71
C GLN A 52 -15.57 -16.26 4.52
N LEU A 53 -15.87 -15.82 3.28
CA LEU A 53 -17.09 -15.10 2.96
C LEU A 53 -18.30 -16.06 2.92
N ASN A 54 -19.43 -15.61 3.46
CA ASN A 54 -20.69 -16.30 3.32
C ASN A 54 -21.27 -16.13 1.89
N LYS A 55 -22.42 -16.78 1.61
CA LYS A 55 -23.01 -16.75 0.27
C LYS A 55 -23.43 -15.34 -0.14
N ASP A 56 -24.11 -14.60 0.75
CA ASP A 56 -24.63 -13.26 0.44
C ASP A 56 -23.51 -12.25 0.18
N GLU A 57 -22.38 -12.39 0.88
CA GLU A 57 -21.17 -11.57 0.67
C GLU A 57 -20.52 -11.91 -0.68
N ARG A 58 -20.44 -13.21 -1.02
CA ARG A 58 -19.91 -13.65 -2.33
C ARG A 58 -20.77 -13.18 -3.50
N ASP A 59 -22.09 -13.19 -3.32
CA ASP A 59 -23.04 -12.76 -4.36
C ASP A 59 -22.99 -11.23 -4.62
N LYS A 60 -22.30 -10.47 -3.77
CA LYS A 60 -22.17 -8.99 -3.84
C LYS A 60 -20.73 -8.51 -4.04
N LEU A 61 -19.83 -9.37 -4.42
CA LEU A 61 -18.43 -8.99 -4.67
C LEU A 61 -18.30 -7.96 -5.80
N ASP A 62 -19.21 -7.95 -6.76
CA ASP A 62 -19.26 -6.99 -7.87
C ASP A 62 -19.46 -5.55 -7.37
N GLU A 63 -20.18 -5.32 -6.27
CA GLU A 63 -20.36 -4.00 -5.65
C GLU A 63 -19.01 -3.39 -5.21
N ILE A 64 -17.99 -4.21 -4.98
CA ILE A 64 -16.64 -3.81 -4.57
C ILE A 64 -15.56 -4.11 -5.63
N GLY A 65 -15.95 -4.30 -6.88
CA GLY A 65 -15.02 -4.50 -7.99
C GLY A 65 -14.38 -5.89 -8.08
N LEU A 66 -14.96 -6.89 -7.41
CA LEU A 66 -14.46 -8.27 -7.40
C LEU A 66 -15.49 -9.26 -7.98
N ARG A 67 -15.01 -10.41 -8.40
CA ARG A 67 -15.84 -11.52 -8.89
C ARG A 67 -15.20 -12.87 -8.57
N ILE A 68 -16.00 -13.94 -8.69
CA ILE A 68 -15.50 -15.31 -8.59
C ILE A 68 -15.35 -15.90 -9.99
N ILE A 69 -14.16 -16.40 -10.31
CA ILE A 69 -13.88 -17.19 -11.51
C ILE A 69 -13.36 -18.55 -11.07
N GLY A 70 -14.11 -19.62 -11.40
CA GLY A 70 -13.80 -20.97 -10.94
C GLY A 70 -13.77 -21.05 -9.41
N ASN A 71 -12.58 -21.24 -8.83
CA ASN A 71 -12.37 -21.34 -7.39
C ASN A 71 -11.46 -20.23 -6.86
N ARG A 72 -11.58 -19.00 -7.38
CA ARG A 72 -10.78 -17.85 -6.98
C ARG A 72 -11.61 -16.58 -7.01
N ILE A 73 -11.36 -15.68 -6.05
CA ILE A 73 -11.77 -14.29 -6.14
C ILE A 73 -10.72 -13.56 -6.99
N THR A 74 -11.17 -12.71 -7.90
CA THR A 74 -10.33 -11.87 -8.75
C THR A 74 -10.98 -10.52 -8.95
N THR A 75 -10.25 -9.56 -9.47
CA THR A 75 -10.78 -8.26 -9.88
C THR A 75 -11.75 -8.41 -11.04
N MET A 76 -12.66 -7.47 -11.19
CA MET A 76 -13.40 -7.27 -12.43
C MET A 76 -12.46 -6.58 -13.42
N ASP A 77 -12.31 -7.15 -14.61
CA ASP A 77 -11.46 -6.60 -15.65
C ASP A 77 -12.33 -6.20 -16.85
N PRO A 78 -12.58 -4.89 -17.05
CA PRO A 78 -13.28 -4.40 -18.23
C PRO A 78 -12.43 -4.58 -19.50
N VAL A 79 -13.03 -4.41 -20.66
CA VAL A 79 -12.32 -4.41 -21.94
C VAL A 79 -11.66 -3.04 -22.12
N LEU A 80 -10.34 -3.00 -21.98
CA LEU A 80 -9.50 -1.82 -22.23
C LEU A 80 -8.84 -2.01 -23.61
N ASP A 81 -9.39 -1.38 -24.63
CA ASP A 81 -9.05 -1.64 -26.05
C ASP A 81 -7.92 -0.75 -26.59
N GLN A 82 -7.38 0.13 -25.74
CA GLN A 82 -6.27 1.02 -26.07
C GLN A 82 -5.09 0.78 -25.17
N THR A 83 -3.88 1.07 -25.69
CA THR A 83 -2.65 1.09 -24.89
C THR A 83 -1.84 2.35 -25.15
N TYR A 84 -1.15 2.80 -24.11
CA TYR A 84 -0.13 3.85 -24.20
C TYR A 84 1.11 3.39 -23.43
N ASP A 85 2.26 3.39 -24.08
CA ASP A 85 3.53 3.00 -23.50
C ASP A 85 4.39 4.24 -23.22
N THR A 86 4.95 4.29 -22.02
CA THR A 86 6.04 5.17 -21.64
C THR A 86 7.36 4.37 -21.62
N GLU A 87 8.44 4.90 -21.06
CA GLU A 87 9.72 4.19 -20.99
C GLU A 87 9.64 2.94 -20.10
N HIS A 88 8.87 3.01 -18.97
CA HIS A 88 8.83 1.94 -17.98
C HIS A 88 7.44 1.33 -17.79
N PHE A 89 6.37 1.98 -18.28
CA PHE A 89 4.98 1.58 -18.01
C PHE A 89 4.19 1.35 -19.29
N ARG A 90 3.23 0.41 -19.21
CA ARG A 90 2.15 0.24 -20.18
C ARG A 90 0.82 0.53 -19.51
N PHE A 91 0.12 1.54 -20.05
CA PHE A 91 -1.22 1.91 -19.61
C PHE A 91 -2.25 1.26 -20.53
N TYR A 92 -3.18 0.52 -19.93
CA TYR A 92 -4.38 0.02 -20.61
C TYR A 92 -5.54 0.93 -20.26
N TYR A 93 -6.29 1.37 -21.26
CA TYR A 93 -7.42 2.26 -21.11
C TYR A 93 -8.46 2.07 -22.22
N THR A 94 -9.61 2.74 -22.11
CA THR A 94 -10.61 2.82 -23.19
C THR A 94 -11.18 4.23 -23.30
N LEU A 95 -11.74 4.55 -24.46
CA LEU A 95 -12.48 5.79 -24.71
C LEU A 95 -14.00 5.52 -24.83
N GLN A 96 -14.45 4.36 -24.35
CA GLN A 96 -15.82 3.88 -24.53
C GLN A 96 -16.44 3.46 -23.20
N ASP A 97 -17.76 3.62 -23.11
CA ASP A 97 -18.58 3.17 -21.99
C ASP A 97 -18.20 3.81 -20.63
N ASN A 98 -18.50 3.09 -19.55
CA ASN A 98 -18.29 3.58 -18.18
C ASN A 98 -16.81 3.63 -17.77
N ASP A 99 -15.97 2.86 -18.45
CA ASP A 99 -14.53 2.81 -18.15
C ASP A 99 -13.72 3.84 -18.94
N ALA A 100 -14.40 4.62 -19.82
CA ALA A 100 -13.75 5.63 -20.63
C ALA A 100 -13.00 6.67 -19.79
N VAL A 101 -11.78 6.97 -20.18
CA VAL A 101 -11.11 8.20 -19.77
C VAL A 101 -11.70 9.38 -20.54
N GLU A 102 -11.63 10.59 -19.99
CA GLU A 102 -12.19 11.77 -20.65
C GLU A 102 -11.57 11.99 -22.04
N ASN A 103 -10.26 11.88 -22.13
CA ASN A 103 -9.50 12.04 -23.35
C ASN A 103 -8.09 11.46 -23.19
N ILE A 104 -7.29 11.49 -24.26
CA ILE A 104 -5.92 10.97 -24.25
C ILE A 104 -4.98 11.78 -23.33
N ASP A 105 -5.23 13.09 -23.14
CA ASP A 105 -4.37 13.93 -22.30
C ASP A 105 -4.38 13.47 -20.85
N TYR A 106 -5.50 12.89 -20.36
CA TYR A 106 -5.57 12.25 -19.05
C TYR A 106 -4.55 11.11 -18.92
N VAL A 107 -4.45 10.25 -19.95
CA VAL A 107 -3.50 9.13 -19.97
C VAL A 107 -2.06 9.61 -20.10
N LEU A 108 -1.82 10.64 -20.92
CA LEU A 108 -0.48 11.23 -21.07
C LEU A 108 0.00 11.86 -19.76
N THR A 109 -0.88 12.57 -19.07
CA THR A 109 -0.58 13.16 -17.75
C THR A 109 -0.25 12.06 -16.73
N MET A 110 -1.06 11.01 -16.66
CA MET A 110 -0.81 9.87 -15.77
C MET A 110 0.53 9.20 -16.11
N GLY A 111 0.82 9.00 -17.39
CA GLY A 111 2.08 8.44 -17.83
C GLY A 111 3.29 9.26 -17.40
N ALA A 112 3.23 10.58 -17.54
CA ALA A 112 4.30 11.48 -17.10
C ALA A 112 4.49 11.43 -15.56
N ILE A 113 3.40 11.36 -14.79
CA ILE A 113 3.45 11.22 -13.34
C ILE A 113 4.09 9.88 -12.93
N PHE A 114 3.73 8.77 -13.56
CA PHE A 114 4.32 7.47 -13.25
C PHE A 114 5.82 7.41 -13.57
N GLU A 115 6.28 8.08 -14.63
CA GLU A 115 7.73 8.20 -14.91
C GLU A 115 8.46 9.05 -13.86
N GLU A 116 7.85 10.12 -13.37
CA GLU A 116 8.39 10.91 -12.24
C GLU A 116 8.47 10.04 -10.95
N VAL A 117 7.43 9.27 -10.66
CA VAL A 117 7.39 8.32 -9.54
C VAL A 117 8.46 7.23 -9.69
N TRP A 118 8.65 6.71 -10.90
CA TRP A 118 9.71 5.74 -11.18
C TRP A 118 11.09 6.34 -10.87
N SER A 119 11.39 7.53 -11.39
CA SER A 119 12.68 8.20 -11.15
C SER A 119 12.90 8.48 -9.66
N PHE A 120 11.85 8.83 -8.93
CA PHE A 120 11.93 9.01 -7.48
C PHE A 120 12.39 7.73 -6.77
N TYR A 121 11.75 6.60 -7.03
CA TYR A 121 12.11 5.36 -6.33
C TYR A 121 13.42 4.76 -6.83
N MET A 122 13.64 4.71 -8.16
CA MET A 122 14.81 4.02 -8.73
C MET A 122 16.06 4.89 -8.71
N ASP A 123 15.97 6.14 -9.21
CA ASP A 123 17.14 7.01 -9.35
C ASP A 123 17.48 7.75 -8.05
N SER A 124 16.46 8.21 -7.29
CA SER A 124 16.69 9.05 -6.11
C SER A 124 16.89 8.23 -4.84
N ILE A 125 16.11 7.16 -4.62
CA ILE A 125 16.21 6.31 -3.41
C ILE A 125 17.04 5.06 -3.69
N GLY A 126 16.96 4.50 -4.92
CA GLY A 126 17.71 3.33 -5.35
C GLY A 126 17.03 2.01 -5.01
N PHE A 127 15.69 1.96 -4.98
CA PHE A 127 14.95 0.70 -4.96
C PHE A 127 15.15 -0.07 -6.28
N GLU A 128 14.97 -1.39 -6.24
CA GLU A 128 14.93 -2.20 -7.45
C GLU A 128 13.56 -2.09 -8.12
N PHE A 129 13.54 -2.11 -9.45
CA PHE A 129 12.30 -2.07 -10.22
C PHE A 129 11.51 -3.38 -10.02
N PRO A 130 10.20 -3.31 -9.71
CA PRO A 130 9.40 -4.51 -9.50
C PRO A 130 9.29 -5.35 -10.78
N PRO A 131 8.97 -6.65 -10.67
CA PRO A 131 8.84 -7.53 -11.81
C PRO A 131 7.88 -7.01 -12.87
N VAL A 132 8.27 -7.06 -14.12
CA VAL A 132 7.54 -6.54 -15.29
C VAL A 132 7.01 -7.66 -16.19
N ASN A 133 6.19 -7.28 -17.15
CA ASN A 133 5.72 -8.20 -18.20
C ASN A 133 6.86 -8.61 -19.16
N SER A 134 6.54 -9.47 -20.14
CA SER A 134 7.51 -9.96 -21.13
C SER A 134 8.12 -8.85 -22.01
N ASP A 135 7.48 -7.71 -22.10
CA ASP A 135 7.91 -6.56 -22.92
C ASP A 135 8.79 -5.59 -22.12
N GLY A 136 9.02 -5.87 -20.84
CA GLY A 136 9.85 -5.05 -19.95
C GLY A 136 9.10 -3.84 -19.36
N LEU A 137 7.77 -3.78 -19.50
CA LEU A 137 6.93 -2.67 -19.02
C LEU A 137 6.08 -3.10 -17.82
N TYR A 138 5.90 -2.20 -16.87
CA TYR A 138 4.99 -2.40 -15.75
C TYR A 138 3.54 -2.05 -16.13
N GLU A 139 2.59 -2.88 -15.74
CA GLU A 139 1.18 -2.77 -16.14
C GLU A 139 0.39 -1.82 -15.24
N VAL A 140 -0.25 -0.81 -15.84
CA VAL A 140 -1.21 0.09 -15.21
C VAL A 140 -2.53 0.05 -15.99
N ARG A 141 -3.64 -0.19 -15.30
CA ARG A 141 -4.99 -0.23 -15.88
C ARG A 141 -5.78 0.98 -15.42
N ILE A 142 -6.36 1.72 -16.37
CA ILE A 142 -7.18 2.88 -16.07
C ILE A 142 -8.64 2.51 -16.34
N GLU A 143 -9.44 2.45 -15.28
CA GLU A 143 -10.82 1.96 -15.34
C GLU A 143 -11.72 2.64 -14.30
N ASN A 144 -13.03 2.50 -14.45
CA ASN A 144 -14.00 3.01 -13.50
C ASN A 144 -14.00 2.12 -12.24
N LEU A 145 -13.30 2.58 -11.20
CA LEU A 145 -13.24 1.88 -9.93
C LEU A 145 -14.47 2.18 -9.05
N PRO A 146 -14.83 1.31 -8.08
CA PRO A 146 -15.85 1.61 -7.09
C PRO A 146 -15.70 2.99 -6.46
N SER A 147 -16.80 3.65 -6.10
CA SER A 147 -16.91 5.10 -5.90
C SER A 147 -15.87 5.74 -4.98
N PHE A 148 -15.36 5.02 -4.00
CA PHE A 148 -14.42 5.56 -3.00
C PHE A 148 -12.99 4.99 -3.10
N TYR A 149 -12.62 4.32 -4.20
CA TYR A 149 -11.24 3.87 -4.36
C TYR A 149 -10.45 4.94 -5.10
N PHE A 150 -9.30 5.33 -4.58
CA PHE A 150 -8.31 6.11 -5.32
C PHE A 150 -7.69 5.27 -6.43
N GLY A 151 -7.14 4.15 -6.05
CA GLY A 151 -6.51 3.13 -6.85
C GLY A 151 -6.22 1.91 -5.98
N TYR A 152 -5.56 0.92 -6.55
CA TYR A 152 -4.99 -0.20 -5.81
C TYR A 152 -4.00 -1.01 -6.64
N ALA A 153 -3.00 -1.57 -5.96
CA ALA A 153 -2.08 -2.55 -6.52
C ALA A 153 -2.58 -3.97 -6.23
N VAL A 154 -2.49 -4.86 -7.20
CA VAL A 154 -2.92 -6.26 -7.11
C VAL A 154 -1.69 -7.16 -7.13
N ALA A 155 -1.42 -7.86 -6.04
CA ALA A 155 -0.35 -8.84 -5.97
C ALA A 155 -0.76 -10.15 -6.66
N LEU A 156 0.12 -10.68 -7.49
CA LEU A 156 -0.05 -11.93 -8.23
C LEU A 156 0.84 -13.01 -7.63
N GLY A 157 0.25 -13.89 -6.84
CA GLY A 157 0.98 -14.96 -6.16
C GLY A 157 0.97 -14.83 -4.64
N ASN A 158 1.79 -15.65 -3.99
CA ASN A 158 1.86 -15.77 -2.53
C ASN A 158 3.26 -16.18 -2.03
N GLY A 159 4.29 -15.90 -2.82
CA GLY A 159 5.71 -16.13 -2.48
C GLY A 159 6.31 -15.02 -1.62
N ALA A 160 7.62 -15.06 -1.44
CA ALA A 160 8.36 -13.98 -0.81
C ALA A 160 8.38 -12.71 -1.70
N SER A 161 8.47 -12.89 -3.02
CA SER A 161 8.29 -11.86 -4.04
C SER A 161 7.04 -12.18 -4.87
N CYS A 162 6.26 -11.17 -5.22
CA CYS A 162 5.08 -11.26 -6.07
C CYS A 162 5.17 -10.30 -7.25
N ASN A 163 4.76 -10.75 -8.43
CA ASN A 163 4.39 -9.85 -9.50
C ASN A 163 3.15 -9.05 -9.11
N SER A 164 2.92 -7.93 -9.77
CA SER A 164 1.75 -7.09 -9.51
C SER A 164 1.37 -6.26 -10.75
N TYR A 165 0.22 -5.62 -10.68
CA TYR A 165 -0.21 -4.55 -11.56
C TYR A 165 -1.02 -3.54 -10.77
N ILE A 166 -1.18 -2.33 -11.30
CA ILE A 166 -1.92 -1.25 -10.65
C ILE A 166 -3.21 -0.97 -11.40
N LYS A 167 -4.27 -0.67 -10.66
CA LYS A 167 -5.52 -0.10 -11.18
C LYS A 167 -5.68 1.32 -10.69
N MET A 168 -5.80 2.24 -11.64
CA MET A 168 -6.03 3.66 -11.43
C MET A 168 -7.44 4.04 -11.87
N ARG A 169 -8.01 5.06 -11.26
CA ARG A 169 -9.32 5.58 -11.70
C ARG A 169 -9.22 6.23 -13.09
N ASN A 170 -10.31 6.14 -13.84
CA ASN A 170 -10.50 6.87 -15.08
C ASN A 170 -10.90 8.34 -14.89
N SER A 171 -11.22 8.79 -13.67
CA SER A 171 -11.46 10.19 -13.30
C SER A 171 -11.49 10.39 -11.79
N TYR A 172 -10.96 11.51 -11.31
CA TYR A 172 -11.05 11.99 -9.92
C TYR A 172 -11.97 13.22 -9.81
N SER A 173 -12.84 13.47 -10.78
CA SER A 173 -13.74 14.64 -10.79
C SER A 173 -14.93 14.55 -9.81
N GLY A 174 -15.12 13.40 -9.14
CA GLY A 174 -16.18 13.21 -8.17
C GLY A 174 -15.99 14.08 -6.91
N SER A 175 -17.11 14.53 -6.30
CA SER A 175 -17.08 15.38 -5.10
C SER A 175 -16.34 14.75 -3.90
N GLN A 176 -16.27 13.42 -3.84
CA GLN A 176 -15.52 12.69 -2.82
C GLN A 176 -13.99 12.86 -2.93
N PHE A 177 -13.48 13.31 -4.09
CA PHE A 177 -12.07 13.55 -4.34
C PHE A 177 -11.73 15.06 -4.40
N SER A 178 -12.67 15.93 -4.01
CA SER A 178 -12.56 17.39 -4.19
C SER A 178 -11.61 18.09 -3.21
N GLU A 179 -10.96 17.35 -2.31
CA GLU A 179 -9.95 17.90 -1.41
C GLU A 179 -8.70 18.35 -2.19
N HIS A 180 -8.39 17.64 -3.28
CA HIS A 180 -7.29 17.90 -4.18
C HIS A 180 -7.78 18.03 -5.64
N SER A 181 -6.99 18.64 -6.50
CA SER A 181 -7.22 18.63 -7.94
C SER A 181 -7.12 17.22 -8.51
N GLU A 182 -7.61 16.99 -9.72
CA GLU A 182 -7.51 15.69 -10.39
C GLU A 182 -6.06 15.24 -10.56
N GLU A 183 -5.16 16.15 -10.95
CA GLU A 183 -3.73 15.85 -11.09
C GLU A 183 -3.08 15.51 -9.76
N GLU A 184 -3.40 16.23 -8.68
CA GLU A 184 -2.87 15.93 -7.33
C GLU A 184 -3.36 14.56 -6.84
N ASN A 185 -4.63 14.22 -7.08
CA ASN A 185 -5.15 12.88 -6.76
C ASN A 185 -4.43 11.77 -7.55
N ILE A 186 -4.10 12.00 -8.84
CA ILE A 186 -3.29 11.06 -9.63
C ILE A 186 -1.89 10.92 -9.02
N LYS A 187 -1.24 12.03 -8.64
CA LYS A 187 0.10 12.06 -8.06
C LYS A 187 0.22 11.25 -6.78
N VAL A 188 -0.62 11.54 -5.79
CA VAL A 188 -0.59 10.81 -4.51
C VAL A 188 -0.96 9.35 -4.68
N THR A 189 -1.92 9.04 -5.55
CA THR A 189 -2.28 7.64 -5.82
C THR A 189 -1.16 6.90 -6.53
N ALA A 190 -0.53 7.50 -7.54
CA ALA A 190 0.53 6.85 -8.32
C ALA A 190 1.75 6.51 -7.44
N VAL A 191 2.21 7.45 -6.62
CA VAL A 191 3.36 7.20 -5.73
C VAL A 191 3.03 6.14 -4.70
N HIS A 192 1.87 6.18 -4.08
CA HIS A 192 1.40 5.19 -3.11
C HIS A 192 1.31 3.78 -3.70
N GLU A 193 0.57 3.63 -4.79
CA GLU A 193 0.30 2.31 -5.39
C GLU A 193 1.54 1.71 -6.07
N PHE A 194 2.40 2.54 -6.64
CA PHE A 194 3.65 2.02 -7.20
C PHE A 194 4.63 1.60 -6.11
N PHE A 195 4.60 2.24 -4.93
CA PHE A 195 5.38 1.72 -3.81
C PHE A 195 4.90 0.33 -3.37
N HIS A 196 3.59 0.07 -3.36
CA HIS A 196 3.10 -1.29 -3.10
C HIS A 196 3.65 -2.31 -4.10
N ALA A 197 3.81 -1.95 -5.37
CA ALA A 197 4.43 -2.84 -6.34
C ALA A 197 5.88 -3.21 -5.98
N ILE A 198 6.66 -2.22 -5.52
CA ILE A 198 8.03 -2.42 -5.02
C ILE A 198 8.00 -3.29 -3.76
N GLN A 199 7.17 -2.97 -2.78
CA GLN A 199 7.03 -3.71 -1.53
C GLN A 199 6.68 -5.18 -1.75
N PHE A 200 5.82 -5.48 -2.74
CA PHE A 200 5.45 -6.87 -3.09
C PHE A 200 6.62 -7.67 -3.67
N ASP A 201 7.54 -7.02 -4.35
CA ASP A 201 8.78 -7.65 -4.78
C ASP A 201 9.74 -7.87 -3.62
N TYR A 202 9.81 -6.93 -2.68
CA TYR A 202 10.70 -7.03 -1.53
C TYR A 202 10.21 -8.06 -0.50
N ASN A 203 8.94 -8.02 -0.11
CA ASN A 203 8.35 -9.00 0.83
C ASN A 203 6.83 -9.09 0.68
N CYS A 204 6.36 -9.95 -0.20
CA CYS A 204 4.92 -10.14 -0.44
C CYS A 204 4.18 -10.81 0.74
N PHE A 205 4.88 -11.44 1.69
CA PHE A 205 4.27 -11.97 2.91
C PHE A 205 3.76 -10.85 3.84
N ALA A 206 4.30 -9.64 3.72
CA ALA A 206 3.84 -8.48 4.49
C ALA A 206 2.36 -8.16 4.27
N LEU A 207 1.78 -8.52 3.11
CA LEU A 207 0.34 -8.43 2.85
C LEU A 207 -0.54 -9.21 3.85
N ASP A 208 -0.04 -10.29 4.39
CA ASP A 208 -0.76 -11.11 5.37
C ASP A 208 -0.30 -10.86 6.81
N GLN A 209 0.85 -10.20 7.01
CA GLN A 209 1.53 -10.13 8.29
C GLN A 209 1.64 -8.70 8.84
N SER A 210 1.89 -7.69 7.98
CA SER A 210 2.28 -6.36 8.42
C SER A 210 1.73 -5.23 7.55
N LEU A 211 0.41 -5.15 7.42
CA LEU A 211 -0.24 -4.11 6.62
C LEU A 211 0.10 -2.69 7.07
N TRP A 212 0.31 -2.47 8.36
CA TRP A 212 0.70 -1.17 8.87
C TRP A 212 2.03 -0.68 8.29
N PHE A 213 2.99 -1.60 8.09
CA PHE A 213 4.29 -1.27 7.52
C PHE A 213 4.17 -0.94 6.02
N LEU A 214 3.36 -1.71 5.28
CA LEU A 214 3.04 -1.44 3.88
C LEU A 214 2.42 -0.04 3.73
N GLU A 215 1.33 0.23 4.44
CA GLU A 215 0.57 1.48 4.29
C GLU A 215 1.33 2.68 4.85
N ALA A 216 1.99 2.54 6.01
CA ALA A 216 2.71 3.64 6.61
C ALA A 216 3.91 4.10 5.76
N THR A 217 4.63 3.18 5.13
CA THR A 217 5.73 3.56 4.24
C THR A 217 5.24 4.06 2.88
N ALA A 218 4.07 3.61 2.41
CA ALA A 218 3.45 4.16 1.21
C ALA A 218 2.99 5.62 1.44
N VAL A 219 2.34 5.92 2.58
CA VAL A 219 1.98 7.30 2.95
C VAL A 219 3.21 8.19 3.16
N TRP A 220 4.28 7.68 3.77
CA TRP A 220 5.55 8.41 3.86
C TRP A 220 6.04 8.85 2.48
N SER A 221 5.96 8.00 1.48
CA SER A 221 6.44 8.33 0.14
C SER A 221 5.59 9.38 -0.59
N GLU A 222 4.31 9.52 -0.24
CA GLU A 222 3.45 10.59 -0.77
C GLU A 222 4.00 11.97 -0.39
N ASP A 223 4.38 12.15 0.87
CA ASP A 223 4.95 13.40 1.38
C ASP A 223 6.34 13.66 0.82
N GLU A 224 7.15 12.61 0.71
CA GLU A 224 8.52 12.71 0.22
C GLU A 224 8.64 13.17 -1.24
N LEU A 225 7.73 12.77 -2.11
CA LEU A 225 7.71 13.19 -3.50
C LEU A 225 6.84 14.44 -3.72
N TYR A 226 5.69 14.51 -3.05
CA TYR A 226 4.66 15.52 -3.28
C TYR A 226 4.30 16.29 -2.00
N ASN A 227 5.30 16.76 -1.27
CA ASN A 227 5.18 17.45 0.03
C ASN A 227 4.14 18.60 0.05
N ASP A 228 3.93 19.29 -1.07
CA ASP A 228 2.99 20.41 -1.14
C ASP A 228 1.51 19.94 -1.17
N ILE A 229 1.21 18.67 -1.46
CA ILE A 229 -0.17 18.16 -1.56
C ILE A 229 -0.76 17.90 -0.17
N ASN A 230 0.05 17.40 0.78
CA ASN A 230 -0.35 17.18 2.18
C ASN A 230 -1.54 16.20 2.38
N ASP A 231 -1.74 15.19 1.52
CA ASP A 231 -2.83 14.20 1.64
C ASP A 231 -2.77 13.45 2.98
N LEU A 232 -1.57 13.23 3.49
CA LEU A 232 -1.30 12.58 4.79
C LEU A 232 -2.03 13.23 5.99
N TYR A 233 -2.41 14.51 5.91
CA TYR A 233 -3.09 15.21 7.01
C TYR A 233 -4.44 14.60 7.35
N ARG A 234 -5.09 13.91 6.43
CA ARG A 234 -6.34 13.17 6.67
C ARG A 234 -6.20 12.05 7.70
N TYR A 235 -5.00 11.50 7.88
CA TYR A 235 -4.71 10.40 8.81
C TYR A 235 -4.34 10.87 10.22
N MET A 236 -3.75 12.07 10.34
CA MET A 236 -3.21 12.60 11.60
C MET A 236 -4.24 12.76 12.72
N PRO A 237 -5.49 13.24 12.49
CA PRO A 237 -6.48 13.36 13.55
C PRO A 237 -6.78 12.03 14.24
N SER A 238 -6.90 10.94 13.48
CA SER A 238 -7.13 9.60 14.03
C SER A 238 -5.94 9.09 14.84
N TRP A 239 -4.74 9.35 14.36
CA TRP A 239 -3.50 8.99 15.04
C TRP A 239 -3.39 9.68 16.40
N PHE A 240 -3.48 11.01 16.43
CA PHE A 240 -3.35 11.78 17.68
C PHE A 240 -4.50 11.57 18.66
N ALA A 241 -5.70 11.26 18.19
CA ALA A 241 -6.82 10.95 19.06
C ALA A 241 -6.71 9.59 19.76
N ASN A 242 -5.82 8.70 19.29
CA ASN A 242 -5.70 7.34 19.78
C ASN A 242 -4.26 6.97 20.18
N PRO A 243 -3.59 7.72 21.07
CA PRO A 243 -2.17 7.55 21.39
C PRO A 243 -1.85 6.23 22.09
N SER A 244 -2.84 5.51 22.58
CA SER A 244 -2.68 4.20 23.24
C SER A 244 -2.80 3.02 22.28
N LYS A 245 -3.19 3.24 21.01
CA LYS A 245 -3.22 2.17 20.02
C LYS A 245 -1.79 1.75 19.67
N PRO A 246 -1.54 0.44 19.51
CA PRO A 246 -0.27 -0.02 19.00
C PRO A 246 0.01 0.54 17.60
N ILE A 247 1.26 0.82 17.29
CA ILE A 247 1.65 1.30 15.96
C ILE A 247 1.32 0.29 14.85
N PHE A 248 1.38 -1.00 15.18
CA PHE A 248 1.07 -2.10 14.25
C PHE A 248 -0.44 -2.41 14.12
N GLU A 249 -1.30 -1.55 14.65
CA GLU A 249 -2.76 -1.71 14.50
C GLU A 249 -3.16 -1.50 13.03
N SER A 250 -3.54 -2.56 12.35
CA SER A 250 -3.89 -2.57 10.93
C SER A 250 -5.37 -2.32 10.65
N SER A 251 -6.14 -1.85 11.65
CA SER A 251 -7.56 -1.59 11.47
C SER A 251 -7.88 -0.12 11.21
N GLY A 252 -8.64 0.15 10.16
CA GLY A 252 -9.09 1.49 9.80
C GLY A 252 -7.93 2.41 9.37
N ILE A 253 -8.09 3.71 9.57
CA ILE A 253 -7.13 4.72 9.11
C ILE A 253 -5.88 4.85 10.01
N HIS A 254 -5.81 4.13 11.13
CA HIS A 254 -4.67 4.22 12.05
C HIS A 254 -3.37 3.73 11.42
N MET A 255 -3.42 2.68 10.61
CA MET A 255 -2.24 2.14 9.93
C MET A 255 -1.57 3.16 9.00
N TYR A 256 -2.36 3.99 8.33
CA TYR A 256 -1.85 5.07 7.49
C TYR A 256 -1.15 6.14 8.35
N GLY A 257 -1.75 6.54 9.47
CA GLY A 257 -1.15 7.50 10.42
C GLY A 257 0.17 7.05 11.05
N SER A 258 0.49 5.75 10.97
CA SER A 258 1.78 5.22 11.41
C SER A 258 2.97 5.69 10.56
N PHE A 259 2.70 6.36 9.40
CA PHE A 259 3.73 6.99 8.57
C PHE A 259 4.65 7.93 9.37
N ILE A 260 4.13 8.53 10.43
CA ILE A 260 4.88 9.48 11.27
C ILE A 260 6.17 8.90 11.86
N LEU A 261 6.24 7.56 12.06
CA LEU A 261 7.48 6.90 12.45
C LEU A 261 8.51 6.94 11.33
N PHE A 262 8.09 6.67 10.11
CA PHE A 262 8.99 6.64 8.95
C PHE A 262 9.43 8.05 8.56
N GLN A 263 8.54 9.04 8.72
CA GLN A 263 8.92 10.45 8.62
C GLN A 263 9.98 10.83 9.66
N TYR A 264 9.82 10.41 10.91
CA TYR A 264 10.81 10.62 11.96
C TYR A 264 12.15 9.93 11.64
N ILE A 265 12.12 8.69 11.14
CA ILE A 265 13.33 7.95 10.73
C ILE A 265 14.03 8.68 9.60
N ASP A 266 13.30 9.11 8.60
CA ASP A 266 13.84 9.85 7.46
C ASP A 266 14.50 11.16 7.91
N GLU A 267 13.80 12.01 8.62
CA GLU A 267 14.30 13.33 9.03
C GLU A 267 15.47 13.29 10.04
N HIS A 268 15.57 12.23 10.85
CA HIS A 268 16.47 12.19 12.01
C HIS A 268 17.41 10.99 12.07
N LEU A 269 17.16 9.93 11.31
CA LEU A 269 17.88 8.67 11.43
C LEU A 269 18.37 8.11 10.09
N GLY A 270 18.95 8.98 9.26
CA GLY A 270 19.69 8.59 8.06
C GLY A 270 18.99 8.75 6.72
N GLY A 271 17.79 9.33 6.69
CA GLY A 271 17.13 9.69 5.46
C GLY A 271 16.40 8.54 4.79
N ARG A 272 15.98 8.78 3.55
CA ARG A 272 15.28 7.83 2.67
C ARG A 272 15.98 6.48 2.55
N GLU A 273 17.32 6.49 2.62
CA GLU A 273 18.12 5.25 2.56
C GLU A 273 17.81 4.32 3.75
N THR A 274 17.52 4.84 4.93
CA THR A 274 17.13 4.01 6.08
C THR A 274 15.78 3.33 5.84
N ILE A 275 14.83 4.01 5.21
CA ILE A 275 13.54 3.40 4.83
C ILE A 275 13.75 2.29 3.79
N LYS A 276 14.60 2.52 2.80
CA LYS A 276 15.00 1.48 1.83
C LYS A 276 15.64 0.29 2.55
N ASN A 277 16.56 0.53 3.49
CA ASN A 277 17.23 -0.53 4.24
C ASN A 277 16.24 -1.35 5.10
N CYS A 278 15.15 -0.74 5.60
CA CYS A 278 14.06 -1.51 6.24
C CYS A 278 13.44 -2.53 5.27
N TRP A 279 13.21 -2.14 4.02
CA TRP A 279 12.65 -3.03 3.01
C TRP A 279 13.67 -4.07 2.50
N GLU A 280 14.94 -3.72 2.35
CA GLU A 280 16.02 -4.66 2.01
C GLU A 280 16.17 -5.73 3.12
N ALA A 281 16.20 -5.32 4.38
CA ALA A 281 16.22 -6.26 5.50
C ALA A 281 14.94 -7.12 5.56
N SER A 282 13.77 -6.54 5.25
CA SER A 282 12.52 -7.29 5.17
C SER A 282 12.56 -8.37 4.08
N ARG A 283 13.19 -8.08 2.93
CA ARG A 283 13.44 -9.06 1.85
C ARG A 283 14.33 -10.20 2.32
N GLU A 284 15.45 -9.89 2.96
CA GLU A 284 16.41 -10.88 3.44
C GLU A 284 15.83 -11.79 4.53
N LEU A 285 15.00 -11.24 5.41
CA LEU A 285 14.37 -11.94 6.52
C LEU A 285 13.03 -12.59 6.16
N ALA A 286 12.51 -12.36 4.95
CA ALA A 286 11.16 -12.74 4.53
C ALA A 286 10.80 -14.18 4.91
N ASN A 287 9.68 -14.36 5.62
CA ASN A 287 9.26 -15.63 6.18
C ASN A 287 7.73 -15.80 6.05
N PRO A 288 7.23 -16.93 5.50
CA PRO A 288 5.79 -17.11 5.29
C PRO A 288 4.96 -17.26 6.59
N THR A 289 5.60 -17.49 7.72
CA THR A 289 4.92 -17.79 9.00
C THR A 289 5.23 -16.81 10.13
N THR A 290 6.13 -15.85 9.90
CA THR A 290 6.60 -14.94 10.95
C THR A 290 6.68 -13.53 10.38
N ASP A 291 6.05 -12.57 11.05
CA ASP A 291 6.23 -11.15 10.76
C ASP A 291 7.65 -10.73 11.14
N VAL A 292 8.39 -10.25 10.18
CA VAL A 292 9.80 -9.84 10.33
C VAL A 292 9.97 -8.31 10.37
N THR A 293 8.88 -7.56 10.43
CA THR A 293 8.90 -6.11 10.26
C THR A 293 9.76 -5.41 11.32
N PHE A 294 9.59 -5.78 12.59
CA PHE A 294 10.38 -5.15 13.65
C PHE A 294 11.86 -5.52 13.56
N ASP A 295 12.17 -6.77 13.23
CA ASP A 295 13.56 -7.21 13.01
C ASP A 295 14.20 -6.49 11.82
N ALA A 296 13.42 -6.21 10.77
CA ALA A 296 13.88 -5.48 9.61
C ALA A 296 14.14 -3.98 9.93
N ILE A 297 13.28 -3.36 10.71
CA ILE A 297 13.49 -1.98 11.17
C ILE A 297 14.69 -1.92 12.12
N ASP A 298 14.85 -2.87 13.04
CA ASP A 298 16.02 -2.96 13.93
C ASP A 298 17.32 -3.09 13.14
N ALA A 299 17.35 -3.95 12.10
CA ALA A 299 18.50 -4.11 11.23
C ALA A 299 18.87 -2.82 10.50
N ALA A 300 17.89 -2.07 10.01
CA ALA A 300 18.12 -0.79 9.34
C ALA A 300 18.60 0.32 10.29
N LEU A 301 18.24 0.24 11.57
CA LEU A 301 18.63 1.21 12.61
C LEU A 301 19.94 0.85 13.34
N GLU A 302 20.44 -0.38 13.18
CA GLU A 302 21.68 -0.86 13.83
C GLU A 302 22.89 0.06 13.57
N PRO A 303 23.12 0.61 12.35
CA PRO A 303 24.21 1.55 12.11
C PRO A 303 24.18 2.82 12.96
N PHE A 304 23.01 3.19 13.47
CA PHE A 304 22.82 4.33 14.39
C PHE A 304 22.90 3.94 15.87
N GLY A 305 23.10 2.64 16.16
CA GLY A 305 23.09 2.09 17.52
C GLY A 305 21.70 2.16 18.17
N LEU A 306 20.63 2.05 17.35
CA LEU A 306 19.24 2.18 17.78
C LEU A 306 18.45 0.93 17.39
N SER A 307 17.35 0.70 18.09
CA SER A 307 16.30 -0.25 17.76
C SER A 307 15.02 0.48 17.31
N PHE A 308 14.05 -0.28 16.82
CA PHE A 308 12.68 0.21 16.62
C PHE A 308 12.12 0.86 17.89
N GLU A 309 12.32 0.23 19.05
CA GLU A 309 11.84 0.75 20.35
C GLU A 309 12.47 2.12 20.64
N ASP A 310 13.78 2.27 20.42
CA ASP A 310 14.48 3.55 20.61
C ASP A 310 13.94 4.65 19.68
N ALA A 311 13.77 4.35 18.41
CA ALA A 311 13.24 5.30 17.42
C ALA A 311 11.79 5.69 17.76
N TYR A 312 10.95 4.71 18.07
CA TYR A 312 9.56 4.93 18.46
C TYR A 312 9.43 5.80 19.72
N LEU A 313 10.22 5.51 20.76
CA LEU A 313 10.22 6.31 21.98
C LEU A 313 10.68 7.74 21.73
N ARG A 314 11.71 7.95 20.92
CA ARG A 314 12.22 9.29 20.59
C ARG A 314 11.19 10.10 19.79
N MET A 315 10.52 9.47 18.84
CA MET A 315 9.44 10.12 18.08
C MET A 315 8.28 10.55 18.99
N ARG A 316 8.02 9.85 20.11
CA ARG A 316 6.90 10.10 21.03
C ARG A 316 7.16 11.19 22.09
N ILE A 317 8.37 11.68 22.21
CA ILE A 317 8.77 12.73 23.19
C ILE A 317 8.64 14.12 22.56
#